data_75810c616e10e88e4781e173b0fd30ce
#
_entry.id   75810c616e10e88e4781e173b0fd30ce
#
_cell.length_a   1.000
_cell.length_b   1.000
_cell.length_c   1.000
_cell.angle_alpha   90.00
_cell.angle_beta   90.00
_cell.angle_gamma   90.00
#
_symmetry.space_group_name_H-M   'P 1'
#
loop_
_entity.id
_entity.type
_entity.pdbx_description
1 polymer ?
#
loop_
_entity_poly.entity_id
_entity_poly.type
_entity_poly.pdbx_seq_one_letter_code
_entity_poly.pdbx_strand_id
1 'polypeptide(L)'
;PVGDHWYYFDENGKMKTGWLQLNGDWYYLYDGGQMIIGWYLVGDHWYYFDETGRMKTGIQVINGIEYNLGTDGAWIKPEENVG
;
A
#
# COMPACT_ATOMS: atom_id res chain seq x y z
N PRO A 1 2.52 4.89 18.09
CA PRO A 1 3.20 3.72 17.53
C PRO A 1 3.85 2.89 18.62
N VAL A 2 4.11 1.65 18.31
CA VAL A 2 4.84 0.74 19.18
C VAL A 2 6.18 0.50 18.49
N GLY A 3 7.26 0.90 19.15
CA GLY A 3 8.57 0.91 18.51
C GLY A 3 8.56 1.92 17.38
N ASP A 4 8.99 1.50 16.20
CA ASP A 4 9.03 2.37 15.01
C ASP A 4 7.88 2.09 14.05
N HIS A 5 6.83 1.40 14.53
CA HIS A 5 5.75 0.97 13.65
C HIS A 5 4.41 1.49 14.13
N TRP A 6 3.51 1.71 13.17
CA TRP A 6 2.15 2.09 13.46
C TRP A 6 1.26 0.88 13.39
N TYR A 7 0.30 0.78 14.33
CA TYR A 7 -0.65 -0.31 14.42
C TYR A 7 -2.05 0.27 14.52
N TYR A 8 -3.05 -0.46 14.06
CA TYR A 8 -4.42 -0.04 14.17
C TYR A 8 -5.23 -1.09 14.94
N PHE A 9 -5.96 -0.63 15.95
CA PHE A 9 -6.85 -1.49 16.74
C PHE A 9 -8.26 -1.01 16.53
N ASP A 10 -9.20 -1.95 16.37
CA ASP A 10 -10.61 -1.58 16.23
C ASP A 10 -11.19 -1.20 17.60
N GLU A 11 -12.48 -0.85 17.61
CA GLU A 11 -13.14 -0.40 18.84
C GLU A 11 -13.24 -1.49 19.90
N ASN A 12 -13.06 -2.75 19.50
CA ASN A 12 -13.03 -3.88 20.44
C ASN A 12 -11.62 -4.21 20.91
N GLY A 13 -10.65 -3.39 20.54
CA GLY A 13 -9.25 -3.62 20.90
C GLY A 13 -8.54 -4.66 20.08
N LYS A 14 -9.17 -5.13 19.00
CA LYS A 14 -8.54 -6.10 18.12
C LYS A 14 -7.61 -5.44 17.13
N MET A 15 -6.41 -5.97 17.01
CA MET A 15 -5.44 -5.48 16.03
C MET A 15 -5.90 -5.84 14.62
N LYS A 16 -5.89 -4.84 13.75
CA LYS A 16 -6.24 -5.06 12.34
C LYS A 16 -5.03 -5.53 11.57
N THR A 17 -5.27 -6.36 10.59
CA THR A 17 -4.25 -6.82 9.64
C THR A 17 -4.86 -6.79 8.23
N GLY A 18 -4.01 -6.78 7.22
CA GLY A 18 -4.47 -6.74 5.84
C GLY A 18 -4.91 -5.34 5.42
N TRP A 19 -5.82 -5.29 4.46
CA TRP A 19 -6.31 -4.02 3.92
C TRP A 19 -7.16 -3.28 4.94
N LEU A 20 -6.94 -1.97 5.03
CA LEU A 20 -7.68 -1.10 5.94
C LEU A 20 -7.97 0.22 5.22
N GLN A 21 -9.22 0.66 5.26
CA GLN A 21 -9.60 1.95 4.70
C GLN A 21 -9.97 2.90 5.83
N LEU A 22 -9.31 4.07 5.85
CA LEU A 22 -9.58 5.12 6.82
C LEU A 22 -9.73 6.43 6.08
N ASN A 23 -10.87 7.09 6.24
CA ASN A 23 -11.12 8.41 5.62
C ASN A 23 -10.87 8.42 4.11
N GLY A 24 -11.20 7.31 3.45
CA GLY A 24 -11.05 7.20 2.01
C GLY A 24 -9.68 6.73 1.54
N ASP A 25 -8.69 6.67 2.43
CA ASP A 25 -7.36 6.20 2.07
C ASP A 25 -7.18 4.74 2.46
N TRP A 26 -6.47 4.00 1.62
CA TRP A 26 -6.19 2.59 1.86
C TRP A 26 -4.80 2.41 2.45
N TYR A 27 -4.72 1.48 3.42
CA TYR A 27 -3.49 1.11 4.10
C TYR A 27 -3.39 -0.41 4.08
N TYR A 28 -2.20 -0.93 4.25
CA TYR A 28 -2.02 -2.37 4.40
C TYR A 28 -1.19 -2.65 5.64
N LEU A 29 -1.66 -3.62 6.42
CA LEU A 29 -1.00 -4.00 7.67
C LEU A 29 -0.53 -5.45 7.57
N TYR A 30 0.71 -5.69 7.98
CA TYR A 30 1.27 -7.05 8.05
C TYR A 30 0.47 -7.93 9.00
N ASP A 31 0.76 -9.22 8.97
CA ASP A 31 0.18 -10.18 9.91
C ASP A 31 0.49 -9.81 11.36
N GLY A 32 1.63 -9.17 11.60
CA GLY A 32 1.98 -8.68 12.93
C GLY A 32 1.38 -7.31 13.24
N GLY A 33 0.59 -6.75 12.34
CA GLY A 33 -0.10 -5.48 12.54
C GLY A 33 0.68 -4.25 12.09
N GLN A 34 1.93 -4.40 11.66
CA GLN A 34 2.75 -3.26 11.26
C GLN A 34 2.24 -2.65 9.95
N MET A 35 2.16 -1.33 9.92
CA MET A 35 1.75 -0.61 8.72
C MET A 35 2.84 -0.66 7.67
N ILE A 36 2.44 -0.97 6.44
CA ILE A 36 3.37 -1.05 5.31
C ILE A 36 3.63 0.36 4.76
N ILE A 37 4.88 0.63 4.42
CA ILE A 37 5.26 1.79 3.62
C ILE A 37 6.16 1.29 2.50
N GLY A 38 6.18 2.01 1.38
CA GLY A 38 6.96 1.59 0.22
C GLY A 38 6.23 0.55 -0.61
N TRP A 39 6.99 -0.16 -1.42
CA TRP A 39 6.43 -1.19 -2.29
C TRP A 39 6.11 -2.45 -1.53
N TYR A 40 4.96 -3.04 -1.82
CA TYR A 40 4.57 -4.29 -1.19
C TYR A 40 3.73 -5.13 -2.13
N LEU A 41 4.05 -6.42 -2.20
CA LEU A 41 3.35 -7.38 -3.05
C LEU A 41 2.21 -8.01 -2.26
N VAL A 42 0.98 -7.81 -2.74
CA VAL A 42 -0.20 -8.42 -2.16
C VAL A 42 -0.86 -9.27 -3.25
N GLY A 43 -0.90 -10.57 -3.03
CA GLY A 43 -1.34 -11.49 -4.06
C GLY A 43 -0.40 -11.40 -5.26
N ASP A 44 -0.94 -11.10 -6.43
CA ASP A 44 -0.16 -11.01 -7.67
C ASP A 44 0.11 -9.57 -8.08
N HIS A 45 -0.17 -8.61 -7.20
CA HIS A 45 -0.08 -7.20 -7.56
C HIS A 45 0.82 -6.43 -6.63
N TRP A 46 1.58 -5.48 -7.20
CA TRP A 46 2.41 -4.57 -6.43
C TRP A 46 1.67 -3.28 -6.17
N TYR A 47 1.79 -2.79 -4.92
CA TYR A 47 1.19 -1.53 -4.48
C TYR A 47 2.27 -0.68 -3.86
N TYR A 48 2.10 0.64 -3.93
CA TYR A 48 3.03 1.56 -3.31
C TYR A 48 2.32 2.39 -2.24
N PHE A 49 2.90 2.42 -1.05
CA PHE A 49 2.37 3.17 0.07
C PHE A 49 3.37 4.26 0.42
N ASP A 50 2.88 5.49 0.62
CA ASP A 50 3.77 6.62 0.92
C ASP A 50 4.26 6.52 2.37
N GLU A 51 5.06 7.52 2.79
CA GLU A 51 5.64 7.50 4.15
C GLU A 51 4.59 7.59 5.26
N THR A 52 3.37 8.00 4.93
CA THR A 52 2.27 8.01 5.90
C THR A 52 1.46 6.72 5.85
N GLY A 53 1.81 5.80 4.96
CA GLY A 53 1.13 4.53 4.80
C GLY A 53 -0.01 4.55 3.81
N ARG A 54 -0.30 5.70 3.20
CA ARG A 54 -1.41 5.81 2.24
C ARG A 54 -1.05 5.21 0.90
N MET A 55 -1.93 4.36 0.39
CA MET A 55 -1.75 3.77 -0.93
C MET A 55 -1.85 4.84 -2.00
N LYS A 56 -0.90 4.84 -2.92
CA LYS A 56 -0.91 5.76 -4.05
C LYS A 56 -1.65 5.13 -5.23
N THR A 57 -2.26 5.98 -6.04
CA THR A 57 -2.98 5.56 -7.25
C THR A 57 -2.59 6.47 -8.41
N GLY A 58 -2.95 6.07 -9.62
CA GLY A 58 -2.69 6.86 -10.82
C GLY A 58 -1.23 6.85 -11.19
N ILE A 59 -0.84 7.85 -11.96
CA ILE A 59 0.54 7.99 -12.41
C ILE A 59 1.36 8.65 -11.30
N GLN A 60 2.42 7.96 -10.86
CA GLN A 60 3.28 8.47 -9.80
C GLN A 60 4.73 8.36 -10.24
N VAL A 61 5.53 9.36 -9.87
CA VAL A 61 6.98 9.30 -10.09
C VAL A 61 7.61 8.94 -8.75
N ILE A 62 8.25 7.79 -8.70
CA ILE A 62 8.86 7.26 -7.49
C ILE A 62 10.34 7.02 -7.77
N ASN A 63 11.20 7.74 -7.06
CA ASN A 63 12.65 7.67 -7.26
C ASN A 63 13.04 7.92 -8.72
N GLY A 64 12.35 8.87 -9.37
CA GLY A 64 12.66 9.26 -10.72
C GLY A 64 12.06 8.37 -11.81
N ILE A 65 11.32 7.36 -11.44
CA ILE A 65 10.70 6.43 -12.39
C ILE A 65 9.19 6.57 -12.32
N GLU A 66 8.56 6.69 -13.49
CA GLU A 66 7.12 6.83 -13.57
C GLU A 66 6.44 5.46 -13.52
N TYR A 67 5.45 5.35 -12.65
CA TYR A 67 4.66 4.13 -12.51
C TYR A 67 3.19 4.46 -12.66
N ASN A 68 2.46 3.58 -13.34
CA ASN A 68 1.01 3.68 -13.41
C ASN A 68 0.40 2.72 -12.40
N LEU A 69 -0.18 3.28 -11.36
CA LEU A 69 -0.77 2.48 -10.28
C LEU A 69 -2.28 2.30 -10.47
N GLY A 70 -2.81 2.76 -11.59
CA GLY A 70 -4.23 2.55 -11.90
C GLY A 70 -5.17 3.21 -10.89
N THR A 71 -6.42 2.87 -10.98
CA THR A 71 -7.44 3.45 -10.10
C THR A 71 -7.52 2.70 -8.76
N ASP A 72 -7.04 1.47 -8.72
CA ASP A 72 -7.09 0.61 -7.53
C ASP A 72 -5.75 0.48 -6.83
N GLY A 73 -4.72 1.18 -7.30
CA GLY A 73 -3.39 1.16 -6.70
C GLY A 73 -2.50 0.04 -7.20
N ALA A 74 -3.03 -0.95 -7.89
CA ALA A 74 -2.23 -2.06 -8.38
C ALA A 74 -1.38 -1.61 -9.56
N TRP A 75 -0.06 -1.79 -9.44
CA TRP A 75 0.86 -1.37 -10.49
C TRP A 75 0.55 -2.11 -11.79
N ILE A 76 0.40 -1.31 -12.85
CA ILE A 76 0.17 -1.83 -14.20
C ILE A 76 1.52 -1.85 -14.88
N LYS A 77 2.05 -3.05 -15.10
CA LYS A 77 3.33 -3.20 -15.77
C LYS A 77 3.25 -2.67 -17.19
N PRO A 78 4.28 -1.97 -17.65
CA PRO A 78 4.35 -1.62 -19.06
C PRO A 78 4.21 -2.87 -19.90
N GLU A 79 3.40 -2.81 -20.94
CA GLU A 79 3.21 -3.94 -21.80
C GLU A 79 4.51 -4.25 -22.50
N GLU A 80 4.95 -5.50 -22.41
CA GLU A 80 6.12 -5.90 -23.15
C GLU A 80 5.79 -5.93 -24.61
N ASN A 81 6.55 -5.18 -25.36
CA ASN A 81 6.35 -5.15 -26.78
C ASN A 81 6.99 -6.38 -27.39
N VAL A 82 6.17 -7.37 -27.61
CA VAL A 82 6.64 -8.62 -28.22
C VAL A 82 6.55 -8.57 -29.71
N GLY A 83 6.45 -7.50 -30.18
CA GLY A 83 6.38 -7.11 -31.54
C GLY A 83 6.60 -7.86 -32.64
#